data_0bd528a342b7062e592e49bc69cad186
#
_entry.id   0bd528a342b7062e592e49bc69cad186
#
_cell.length_a   1.000
_cell.length_b   1.000
_cell.length_c   1.000
_cell.angle_alpha   90.00
_cell.angle_beta   90.00
_cell.angle_gamma   90.00
#
_symmetry.space_group_name_H-M   'P 1'
#
loop_
_entity.id
_entity.type
_entity.pdbx_description
1 polymer ?
#
loop_
_entity_poly.entity_id
_entity_poly.type
_entity_poly.pdbx_seq_one_letter_code
_entity_poly.pdbx_strand_id
1 'polypeptide(L)'
;MNEDKFTGKAAVYARYRFDYPAAFLEYLYTEVGFGASAAIADIGAGTGILSKQLLQRGGEVTCVEPNGDMLAAARKALAGFSKVRFVQASAENTGLENHCVHFVTAAQAFHWFDRALFKRECQRILQGNGMAVLVWNDWDTDSPITRDIAEVRAQYRENAEGSLRTREIDPAAYADFFREGRCEYRIFRNDRTEGEEALIGGCLSVSDAPKEGSQQYDAFVQALRGIFKTYSTNGVLTLPQVTRSYVSGV
;
A
#
# COMPACT_ATOMS: atom_id res chain seq x y z
N MET A 1 -0.53 -4.19 19.79
CA MET A 1 0.13 -3.38 18.75
C MET A 1 0.08 -4.16 17.44
N ASN A 2 -0.06 -3.51 16.29
CA ASN A 2 -0.19 -4.21 14.99
C ASN A 2 1.16 -4.60 14.35
N GLU A 3 2.25 -4.22 15.00
CA GLU A 3 3.64 -4.33 14.52
C GLU A 3 4.08 -5.79 14.27
N ASP A 4 3.58 -6.73 15.07
CA ASP A 4 3.96 -8.14 15.00
C ASP A 4 3.30 -8.92 13.84
N LYS A 5 2.25 -8.36 13.22
CA LYS A 5 1.49 -9.05 12.15
C LYS A 5 2.31 -9.29 10.88
N PHE A 6 3.38 -8.55 10.69
CA PHE A 6 4.24 -8.62 9.50
C PHE A 6 5.58 -9.33 9.75
N THR A 7 5.86 -9.72 10.99
CA THR A 7 7.07 -10.45 11.35
C THR A 7 7.13 -11.78 10.59
N GLY A 8 8.26 -12.06 9.92
CA GLY A 8 8.46 -13.24 9.08
C GLY A 8 7.75 -13.21 7.70
N LYS A 9 6.98 -12.17 7.37
CA LYS A 9 6.22 -12.05 6.11
C LYS A 9 6.86 -11.13 5.07
N ALA A 10 7.98 -10.48 5.37
CA ALA A 10 8.60 -9.48 4.51
C ALA A 10 8.91 -10.02 3.09
N ALA A 11 9.40 -11.27 2.96
CA ALA A 11 9.71 -11.87 1.65
C ALA A 11 8.45 -12.14 0.81
N VAL A 12 7.38 -12.65 1.43
CA VAL A 12 6.09 -12.89 0.77
C VAL A 12 5.46 -11.56 0.38
N TYR A 13 5.50 -10.58 1.28
CA TYR A 13 4.98 -9.24 1.03
C TYR A 13 5.70 -8.58 -0.16
N ALA A 14 7.02 -8.61 -0.19
CA ALA A 14 7.81 -8.05 -1.29
C ALA A 14 7.54 -8.74 -2.65
N ARG A 15 7.19 -10.04 -2.63
CA ARG A 15 6.93 -10.82 -3.85
C ARG A 15 5.57 -10.52 -4.48
N TYR A 16 4.54 -10.21 -3.68
CA TYR A 16 3.15 -10.08 -4.14
C TYR A 16 2.60 -8.65 -4.08
N ARG A 17 3.40 -7.68 -3.64
CA ARG A 17 3.04 -6.26 -3.70
C ARG A 17 3.66 -5.58 -4.91
N PHE A 18 2.94 -4.63 -5.47
CA PHE A 18 3.26 -4.03 -6.76
C PHE A 18 3.71 -2.60 -6.61
N ASP A 19 4.47 -2.19 -7.61
CA ASP A 19 4.82 -0.80 -7.84
C ASP A 19 3.56 0.05 -8.06
N TYR A 20 3.68 1.32 -7.77
CA TYR A 20 2.67 2.30 -8.12
C TYR A 20 2.83 2.69 -9.59
N PRO A 21 1.72 2.96 -10.32
CA PRO A 21 1.78 3.19 -11.75
C PRO A 21 2.53 4.49 -12.07
N ALA A 22 3.16 4.53 -13.23
CA ALA A 22 3.93 5.68 -13.69
C ALA A 22 3.08 6.97 -13.69
N ALA A 23 1.79 6.88 -14.06
CA ALA A 23 0.87 8.00 -14.06
C ALA A 23 0.64 8.61 -12.67
N PHE A 24 0.58 7.78 -11.61
CA PHE A 24 0.51 8.30 -10.23
C PHE A 24 1.81 9.03 -9.85
N LEU A 25 2.95 8.44 -10.15
CA LEU A 25 4.23 9.09 -9.86
C LEU A 25 4.38 10.40 -10.66
N GLU A 26 3.98 10.42 -11.92
CA GLU A 26 4.00 11.63 -12.74
C GLU A 26 3.12 12.73 -12.13
N TYR A 27 1.90 12.40 -11.72
CA TYR A 27 1.02 13.31 -11.00
C TYR A 27 1.70 13.91 -9.75
N LEU A 28 2.41 13.11 -8.94
CA LEU A 28 3.14 13.64 -7.78
C LEU A 28 4.17 14.70 -8.18
N TYR A 29 4.87 14.50 -9.29
CA TYR A 29 5.96 15.39 -9.71
C TYR A 29 5.47 16.60 -10.52
N THR A 30 4.39 16.47 -11.28
CA THR A 30 3.90 17.54 -12.16
C THR A 30 2.82 18.43 -11.53
N GLU A 31 1.99 17.86 -10.63
CA GLU A 31 0.83 18.57 -10.09
C GLU A 31 0.94 18.77 -8.56
N VAL A 32 1.43 17.78 -7.81
CA VAL A 32 1.56 17.88 -6.34
C VAL A 32 2.81 18.66 -5.93
N GLY A 33 3.82 18.74 -6.79
CA GLY A 33 5.03 19.50 -6.56
C GLY A 33 6.21 18.74 -5.98
N PHE A 34 6.21 17.40 -6.06
CA PHE A 34 7.39 16.60 -5.75
C PHE A 34 8.54 17.00 -6.69
N GLY A 35 9.77 17.04 -6.18
CA GLY A 35 10.95 17.42 -6.95
C GLY A 35 12.18 16.63 -6.54
N ALA A 36 13.26 16.79 -7.31
CA ALA A 36 14.53 16.06 -7.09
C ALA A 36 15.24 16.38 -5.75
N SER A 37 14.84 17.45 -5.05
CA SER A 37 15.33 17.83 -3.72
C SER A 37 14.22 17.82 -2.67
N ALA A 38 13.05 17.24 -2.98
CA ALA A 38 11.98 17.16 -2.02
C ALA A 38 12.37 16.20 -0.88
N ALA A 39 12.33 16.69 0.35
CA ALA A 39 12.43 15.86 1.54
C ALA A 39 11.08 15.18 1.80
N ILE A 40 11.06 13.85 1.79
CA ILE A 40 9.86 13.02 1.86
C ILE A 40 10.00 12.08 3.05
N ALA A 41 8.99 12.02 3.92
CA ALA A 41 8.86 10.97 4.92
C ALA A 41 7.85 9.92 4.42
N ASP A 42 8.30 8.70 4.14
CA ASP A 42 7.45 7.58 3.78
C ASP A 42 7.11 6.79 5.05
N ILE A 43 5.88 6.96 5.56
CA ILE A 43 5.45 6.47 6.87
C ILE A 43 4.72 5.13 6.72
N GLY A 44 5.17 4.13 7.48
CA GLY A 44 4.80 2.74 7.25
C GLY A 44 5.40 2.24 5.93
N ALA A 45 6.67 2.57 5.69
CA ALA A 45 7.37 2.32 4.42
C ALA A 45 7.44 0.84 4.04
N GLY A 46 7.25 -0.07 5.00
CA GLY A 46 7.29 -1.50 4.78
C GLY A 46 8.62 -1.95 4.19
N THR A 47 8.56 -2.63 3.04
CA THR A 47 9.75 -3.08 2.31
C THR A 47 10.33 -2.01 1.35
N GLY A 48 9.81 -0.77 1.37
CA GLY A 48 10.34 0.37 0.63
C GLY A 48 9.89 0.46 -0.84
N ILE A 49 8.75 -0.10 -1.21
CA ILE A 49 8.27 -0.11 -2.61
C ILE A 49 8.07 1.31 -3.15
N LEU A 50 7.26 2.15 -2.46
CA LEU A 50 7.06 3.54 -2.87
C LEU A 50 8.35 4.34 -2.72
N SER A 51 9.04 4.18 -1.60
CA SER A 51 10.34 4.83 -1.35
C SER A 51 11.32 4.62 -2.50
N LYS A 52 11.43 3.40 -3.06
CA LYS A 52 12.28 3.09 -4.20
C LYS A 52 11.93 3.93 -5.43
N GLN A 53 10.65 4.00 -5.76
CA GLN A 53 10.17 4.76 -6.91
C GLN A 53 10.39 6.28 -6.77
N LEU A 54 10.26 6.81 -5.54
CA LEU A 54 10.55 8.20 -5.21
C LEU A 54 12.06 8.51 -5.32
N LEU A 55 12.91 7.61 -4.79
CA LEU A 55 14.37 7.72 -4.88
C LEU A 55 14.86 7.66 -6.34
N GLN A 56 14.29 6.81 -7.18
CA GLN A 56 14.61 6.72 -8.61
C GLN A 56 14.32 8.04 -9.35
N ARG A 57 13.41 8.87 -8.84
CA ARG A 57 13.09 10.20 -9.36
C ARG A 57 13.88 11.33 -8.67
N GLY A 58 14.85 10.98 -7.82
CA GLY A 58 15.79 11.91 -7.20
C GLY A 58 15.37 12.50 -5.86
N GLY A 59 14.19 12.14 -5.34
CA GLY A 59 13.72 12.56 -4.00
C GLY A 59 14.66 12.14 -2.88
N GLU A 60 14.62 12.85 -1.75
CA GLU A 60 15.30 12.49 -0.51
C GLU A 60 14.28 11.82 0.42
N VAL A 61 14.43 10.52 0.66
CA VAL A 61 13.39 9.74 1.34
C VAL A 61 13.87 9.26 2.72
N THR A 62 13.07 9.54 3.73
CA THR A 62 13.19 8.92 5.05
C THR A 62 12.09 7.86 5.20
N CYS A 63 12.50 6.59 5.19
CA CYS A 63 11.63 5.45 5.45
C CYS A 63 11.40 5.32 6.95
N VAL A 64 10.16 5.48 7.42
CA VAL A 64 9.76 5.26 8.81
C VAL A 64 8.91 4.00 8.89
N GLU A 65 9.37 2.99 9.62
CA GLU A 65 8.71 1.68 9.72
C GLU A 65 8.95 1.06 11.10
N PRO A 66 7.89 0.73 11.86
CA PRO A 66 8.05 0.15 13.20
C PRO A 66 8.55 -1.29 13.19
N ASN A 67 8.20 -2.08 12.17
CA ASN A 67 8.58 -3.50 12.11
C ASN A 67 10.02 -3.66 11.61
N GLY A 68 10.88 -4.26 12.45
CA GLY A 68 12.31 -4.44 12.15
C GLY A 68 12.59 -5.30 10.92
N ASP A 69 11.80 -6.36 10.67
CA ASP A 69 11.99 -7.24 9.51
C ASP A 69 11.68 -6.52 8.20
N MET A 70 10.60 -5.73 8.19
CA MET A 70 10.21 -4.89 7.06
C MET A 70 11.28 -3.83 6.78
N LEU A 71 11.74 -3.14 7.83
CA LEU A 71 12.77 -2.12 7.69
C LEU A 71 14.11 -2.71 7.22
N ALA A 72 14.47 -3.92 7.68
CA ALA A 72 15.65 -4.64 7.19
C ALA A 72 15.53 -4.99 5.70
N ALA A 73 14.35 -5.43 5.26
CA ALA A 73 14.07 -5.67 3.85
C ALA A 73 14.17 -4.37 3.01
N ALA A 74 13.63 -3.26 3.52
CA ALA A 74 13.76 -1.95 2.88
C ALA A 74 15.23 -1.52 2.75
N ARG A 75 16.05 -1.66 3.81
CA ARG A 75 17.49 -1.37 3.78
C ARG A 75 18.20 -2.16 2.68
N LYS A 76 17.87 -3.44 2.54
CA LYS A 76 18.44 -4.30 1.48
C LYS A 76 17.99 -3.86 0.08
N ALA A 77 16.69 -3.57 -0.09
CA ALA A 77 16.11 -3.18 -1.38
C ALA A 77 16.61 -1.80 -1.86
N LEU A 78 16.96 -0.91 -0.94
CA LEU A 78 17.35 0.48 -1.21
C LEU A 78 18.85 0.75 -1.02
N ALA A 79 19.66 -0.28 -0.82
CA ALA A 79 21.11 -0.15 -0.53
C ALA A 79 21.92 0.64 -1.60
N GLY A 80 21.42 0.69 -2.84
CA GLY A 80 22.05 1.44 -3.93
C GLY A 80 21.74 2.94 -3.97
N PHE A 81 20.87 3.45 -3.10
CA PHE A 81 20.47 4.86 -3.09
C PHE A 81 21.20 5.63 -1.97
N SER A 82 21.83 6.74 -2.30
CA SER A 82 22.54 7.59 -1.33
C SER A 82 21.61 8.56 -0.58
N LYS A 83 20.42 8.85 -1.12
CA LYS A 83 19.45 9.82 -0.56
C LYS A 83 18.35 9.14 0.27
N VAL A 84 18.66 8.03 0.93
CA VAL A 84 17.71 7.32 1.78
C VAL A 84 18.15 7.29 3.24
N ARG A 85 17.21 7.51 4.14
CA ARG A 85 17.37 7.33 5.59
C ARG A 85 16.33 6.34 6.09
N PHE A 86 16.63 5.68 7.22
CA PHE A 86 15.77 4.66 7.80
C PHE A 86 15.61 4.92 9.29
N VAL A 87 14.38 5.02 9.72
CA VAL A 87 14.00 5.24 11.13
C VAL A 87 13.07 4.11 11.56
N GLN A 88 13.42 3.42 12.62
CA GLN A 88 12.51 2.44 13.23
C GLN A 88 11.64 3.13 14.25
N ALA A 89 10.43 3.50 13.84
CA ALA A 89 9.49 4.26 14.67
C ALA A 89 8.05 4.04 14.21
N SER A 90 7.08 4.39 15.08
CA SER A 90 5.66 4.37 14.71
C SER A 90 5.27 5.61 13.90
N ALA A 91 4.11 5.56 13.26
CA ALA A 91 3.55 6.68 12.52
C ALA A 91 3.19 7.86 13.44
N GLU A 92 2.80 7.56 14.66
CA GLU A 92 2.34 8.53 15.66
C GLU A 92 3.50 9.27 16.37
N ASN A 93 4.71 8.72 16.26
CA ASN A 93 5.92 9.30 16.83
C ASN A 93 7.14 8.88 16.01
N THR A 94 7.39 9.61 14.94
CA THR A 94 8.43 9.28 13.94
C THR A 94 9.86 9.56 14.43
N GLY A 95 10.02 10.41 15.45
CA GLY A 95 11.32 10.89 15.92
C GLY A 95 12.02 11.87 14.96
N LEU A 96 11.34 12.30 13.89
CA LEU A 96 11.86 13.31 12.97
C LEU A 96 11.81 14.70 13.61
N GLU A 97 12.63 15.61 13.11
CA GLU A 97 12.63 17.02 13.55
C GLU A 97 11.35 17.75 13.11
N ASN A 98 11.04 18.86 13.79
CA ASN A 98 9.92 19.71 13.39
C ASN A 98 10.19 20.34 12.02
N HIS A 99 9.15 20.44 11.21
CA HIS A 99 9.19 21.14 9.91
C HIS A 99 10.36 20.72 9.01
N CYS A 100 10.68 19.42 8.99
CA CYS A 100 11.85 18.90 8.29
C CYS A 100 11.53 18.28 6.91
N VAL A 101 10.25 18.02 6.59
CA VAL A 101 9.87 17.39 5.32
C VAL A 101 8.84 18.22 4.54
N HIS A 102 8.93 18.15 3.21
CA HIS A 102 7.96 18.78 2.31
C HIS A 102 6.73 17.90 2.14
N PHE A 103 6.91 16.58 2.14
CA PHE A 103 5.84 15.62 1.92
C PHE A 103 5.90 14.46 2.92
N VAL A 104 4.71 14.03 3.31
CA VAL A 104 4.50 12.76 4.02
C VAL A 104 3.76 11.83 3.07
N THR A 105 4.25 10.61 2.86
CA THR A 105 3.54 9.56 2.15
C THR A 105 3.14 8.45 3.11
N ALA A 106 1.95 7.89 2.94
CA ALA A 106 1.49 6.68 3.63
C ALA A 106 0.89 5.72 2.61
N ALA A 107 1.72 4.76 2.18
CA ALA A 107 1.41 3.83 1.11
C ALA A 107 0.93 2.49 1.68
N GLN A 108 -0.33 2.12 1.49
CA GLN A 108 -0.94 0.91 2.05
C GLN A 108 -0.87 0.82 3.59
N ALA A 109 -0.70 1.94 4.30
CA ALA A 109 -0.35 1.94 5.72
C ALA A 109 -1.36 2.67 6.63
N PHE A 110 -1.96 3.76 6.19
CA PHE A 110 -2.77 4.67 7.00
C PHE A 110 -3.88 3.98 7.81
N HIS A 111 -4.47 2.90 7.32
CA HIS A 111 -5.52 2.16 8.03
C HIS A 111 -5.04 1.41 9.29
N TRP A 112 -3.73 1.38 9.52
CA TRP A 112 -3.13 0.84 10.74
C TRP A 112 -2.86 1.88 11.82
N PHE A 113 -2.90 3.17 11.46
CA PHE A 113 -2.49 4.28 12.31
C PHE A 113 -3.63 4.77 13.22
N ASP A 114 -3.27 5.32 14.38
CA ASP A 114 -4.14 6.23 15.11
C ASP A 114 -4.22 7.55 14.33
N ARG A 115 -5.35 7.79 13.70
CA ARG A 115 -5.55 8.94 12.79
C ARG A 115 -5.28 10.28 13.47
N ALA A 116 -5.73 10.44 14.73
CA ALA A 116 -5.61 11.69 15.45
C ALA A 116 -4.16 11.97 15.87
N LEU A 117 -3.46 10.93 16.33
CA LEU A 117 -2.05 11.03 16.68
C LEU A 117 -1.18 11.24 15.44
N PHE A 118 -1.43 10.49 14.39
CA PHE A 118 -0.70 10.64 13.12
C PHE A 118 -0.92 12.01 12.48
N LYS A 119 -2.14 12.56 12.53
CA LYS A 119 -2.41 13.93 12.08
C LYS A 119 -1.52 14.94 12.79
N ARG A 120 -1.44 14.88 14.14
CA ARG A 120 -0.58 15.76 14.92
C ARG A 120 0.90 15.59 14.56
N GLU A 121 1.33 14.37 14.34
CA GLU A 121 2.71 14.11 13.92
C GLU A 121 3.00 14.66 12.52
N CYS A 122 2.10 14.50 11.55
CA CYS A 122 2.22 15.14 10.25
C CYS A 122 2.32 16.67 10.36
N GLN A 123 1.45 17.28 11.17
CA GLN A 123 1.48 18.73 11.41
C GLN A 123 2.81 19.20 12.02
N ARG A 124 3.44 18.36 12.84
CA ARG A 124 4.72 18.66 13.47
C ARG A 124 5.90 18.59 12.51
N ILE A 125 5.95 17.54 11.66
CA ILE A 125 7.11 17.28 10.80
C ILE A 125 7.02 17.95 9.43
N LEU A 126 5.81 18.27 8.94
CA LEU A 126 5.62 18.97 7.67
C LEU A 126 6.04 20.43 7.77
N GLN A 127 6.68 20.92 6.71
CA GLN A 127 6.90 22.35 6.50
C GLN A 127 5.58 23.07 6.22
N GLY A 128 5.53 24.41 6.34
CA GLY A 128 4.28 25.18 6.32
C GLY A 128 3.33 24.91 5.15
N ASN A 129 3.86 24.64 3.97
CA ASN A 129 3.08 24.27 2.76
C ASN A 129 3.16 22.78 2.43
N GLY A 130 3.63 21.97 3.38
CA GLY A 130 3.80 20.54 3.16
C GLY A 130 2.47 19.81 3.00
N MET A 131 2.50 18.71 2.26
CA MET A 131 1.32 17.91 1.96
C MET A 131 1.49 16.44 2.38
N ALA A 132 0.37 15.81 2.73
CA ALA A 132 0.29 14.38 2.94
C ALA A 132 -0.36 13.69 1.73
N VAL A 133 0.20 12.55 1.37
CA VAL A 133 -0.29 11.66 0.30
C VAL A 133 -0.64 10.32 0.90
N LEU A 134 -1.92 10.02 0.97
CA LEU A 134 -2.40 8.68 1.31
C LEU A 134 -2.65 7.92 0.01
N VAL A 135 -2.08 6.71 -0.14
CA VAL A 135 -2.19 5.97 -1.40
C VAL A 135 -2.38 4.48 -1.19
N TRP A 136 -3.23 3.89 -2.03
CA TRP A 136 -3.49 2.44 -2.04
C TRP A 136 -3.57 1.89 -3.45
N ASN A 137 -3.01 0.71 -3.64
CA ASN A 137 -3.31 -0.16 -4.76
C ASN A 137 -4.46 -1.09 -4.37
N ASP A 138 -5.51 -1.10 -5.16
CA ASP A 138 -6.72 -1.88 -4.95
C ASP A 138 -7.14 -2.63 -6.20
N TRP A 139 -7.94 -3.63 -6.01
CA TRP A 139 -8.68 -4.23 -7.10
C TRP A 139 -9.75 -3.26 -7.60
N ASP A 140 -9.94 -3.24 -8.91
CA ASP A 140 -11.08 -2.54 -9.52
C ASP A 140 -12.34 -3.36 -9.25
N THR A 141 -13.11 -2.95 -8.23
CA THR A 141 -14.32 -3.65 -7.78
C THR A 141 -15.45 -3.66 -8.80
N ASP A 142 -15.37 -2.84 -9.83
CA ASP A 142 -16.36 -2.77 -10.91
C ASP A 142 -16.10 -3.82 -12.00
N SER A 143 -14.94 -4.45 -11.97
CA SER A 143 -14.58 -5.51 -12.91
C SER A 143 -15.25 -6.85 -12.58
N PRO A 144 -15.79 -7.59 -13.58
CA PRO A 144 -16.38 -8.91 -13.37
C PRO A 144 -15.41 -9.90 -12.69
N ILE A 145 -14.17 -9.97 -13.15
CA ILE A 145 -13.19 -10.91 -12.61
C ILE A 145 -12.88 -10.63 -11.13
N THR A 146 -12.79 -9.36 -10.72
CA THR A 146 -12.49 -9.04 -9.33
C THR A 146 -13.68 -9.34 -8.42
N ARG A 147 -14.91 -9.24 -8.93
CA ARG A 147 -16.12 -9.69 -8.23
C ARG A 147 -16.14 -11.19 -8.03
N ASP A 148 -15.87 -11.97 -9.09
CA ASP A 148 -15.82 -13.44 -9.01
C ASP A 148 -14.76 -13.92 -8.02
N ILE A 149 -13.57 -13.28 -8.02
CA ILE A 149 -12.53 -13.59 -7.04
C ILE A 149 -13.00 -13.24 -5.61
N ALA A 150 -13.66 -12.09 -5.43
CA ALA A 150 -14.18 -11.68 -4.12
C ALA A 150 -15.26 -12.66 -3.61
N GLU A 151 -16.13 -13.15 -4.48
CA GLU A 151 -17.14 -14.16 -4.14
C GLU A 151 -16.49 -15.49 -3.72
N VAL A 152 -15.51 -15.98 -4.48
CA VAL A 152 -14.77 -17.18 -4.12
C VAL A 152 -14.06 -17.00 -2.78
N ARG A 153 -13.40 -15.87 -2.54
CA ARG A 153 -12.77 -15.59 -1.26
C ARG A 153 -13.77 -15.53 -0.12
N ALA A 154 -14.94 -14.94 -0.31
CA ALA A 154 -15.98 -14.88 0.71
C ALA A 154 -16.54 -16.27 1.05
N GLN A 155 -16.69 -17.14 0.04
CA GLN A 155 -17.21 -18.51 0.21
C GLN A 155 -16.27 -19.40 1.02
N TYR A 156 -14.94 -19.24 0.86
CA TYR A 156 -13.93 -20.13 1.45
C TYR A 156 -13.17 -19.52 2.64
N ARG A 157 -13.62 -18.39 3.17
CA ARG A 157 -12.99 -17.72 4.31
C ARG A 157 -13.02 -18.60 5.58
N GLU A 158 -11.87 -18.79 6.24
CA GLU A 158 -11.77 -19.62 7.46
C GLU A 158 -12.40 -18.95 8.70
N ASN A 159 -12.44 -17.62 8.78
CA ASN A 159 -12.97 -16.88 9.91
C ASN A 159 -13.92 -15.75 9.47
N ALA A 160 -15.21 -15.93 9.68
CA ALA A 160 -16.22 -14.89 9.40
C ALA A 160 -16.08 -13.65 10.31
N GLU A 161 -15.46 -13.77 11.49
CA GLU A 161 -15.28 -12.72 12.48
C GLU A 161 -14.03 -11.84 12.26
N GLY A 162 -13.08 -12.29 11.47
CA GLY A 162 -11.94 -11.48 11.03
C GLY A 162 -12.40 -10.50 9.96
N SER A 163 -13.17 -9.50 10.37
CA SER A 163 -13.57 -8.40 9.52
C SER A 163 -12.36 -7.94 8.69
N LEU A 164 -12.41 -8.17 7.37
CA LEU A 164 -11.78 -7.22 6.47
C LEU A 164 -12.24 -5.86 7.00
N ARG A 165 -11.35 -5.07 7.62
CA ARG A 165 -11.62 -3.65 7.73
C ARG A 165 -11.77 -3.22 6.28
N THR A 166 -13.04 -3.14 5.84
CA THR A 166 -13.39 -2.60 4.54
C THR A 166 -12.78 -1.21 4.56
N ARG A 167 -11.71 -1.06 3.80
CA ARG A 167 -11.08 0.24 3.72
C ARG A 167 -12.10 1.19 3.10
N GLU A 168 -12.35 2.26 3.79
CA GLU A 168 -13.16 3.34 3.27
C GLU A 168 -12.48 3.88 2.01
N ILE A 169 -13.23 3.99 0.93
CA ILE A 169 -12.74 4.50 -0.36
C ILE A 169 -13.18 5.95 -0.55
N ASP A 170 -14.31 6.32 0.08
CA ASP A 170 -14.86 7.67 -0.02
C ASP A 170 -13.87 8.69 0.58
N PRO A 171 -13.47 9.73 -0.17
CA PRO A 171 -12.65 10.83 0.33
C PRO A 171 -13.21 11.48 1.61
N ALA A 172 -14.53 11.51 1.77
CA ALA A 172 -15.17 12.06 2.97
C ALA A 172 -14.76 11.31 4.26
N ALA A 173 -14.39 10.04 4.15
CA ALA A 173 -13.92 9.23 5.28
C ALA A 173 -12.55 9.68 5.83
N TYR A 174 -11.84 10.55 5.11
CA TYR A 174 -10.54 11.10 5.50
C TYR A 174 -10.62 12.61 5.81
N ALA A 175 -11.82 13.19 5.86
CA ALA A 175 -12.02 14.61 6.11
C ALA A 175 -11.43 15.07 7.46
N ASP A 176 -11.46 14.22 8.48
CA ASP A 176 -10.89 14.50 9.81
C ASP A 176 -9.35 14.57 9.79
N PHE A 177 -8.72 13.92 8.84
CA PHE A 177 -7.25 13.92 8.70
C PHE A 177 -6.73 15.13 7.94
N PHE A 178 -7.36 15.51 6.82
CA PHE A 178 -6.89 16.59 5.98
C PHE A 178 -7.32 17.98 6.46
N ARG A 179 -6.56 18.99 6.07
CA ARG A 179 -6.87 20.40 6.35
C ARG A 179 -8.20 20.78 5.71
N GLU A 180 -9.03 21.52 6.43
CA GLU A 180 -10.36 21.97 5.98
C GLU A 180 -11.30 20.82 5.54
N GLY A 181 -11.02 19.59 5.93
CA GLY A 181 -11.84 18.44 5.58
C GLY A 181 -11.85 18.09 4.09
N ARG A 182 -10.86 18.49 3.32
CA ARG A 182 -10.81 18.29 1.86
C ARG A 182 -9.49 17.71 1.42
N CYS A 183 -9.57 16.87 0.40
CA CYS A 183 -8.39 16.39 -0.32
C CYS A 183 -8.67 16.27 -1.82
N GLU A 184 -7.62 16.38 -2.60
CA GLU A 184 -7.67 15.98 -4.00
C GLU A 184 -7.67 14.46 -4.07
N TYR A 185 -8.69 13.88 -4.70
CA TYR A 185 -8.84 12.45 -4.90
C TYR A 185 -8.61 12.09 -6.36
N ARG A 186 -7.69 11.19 -6.62
CA ARG A 186 -7.38 10.69 -7.97
C ARG A 186 -7.34 9.17 -8.01
N ILE A 187 -7.72 8.62 -9.16
CA ILE A 187 -7.65 7.19 -9.46
C ILE A 187 -6.78 7.02 -10.70
N PHE A 188 -5.85 6.07 -10.62
CA PHE A 188 -4.95 5.71 -11.71
C PHE A 188 -5.10 4.23 -12.03
N ARG A 189 -5.20 3.87 -13.32
CA ARG A 189 -5.17 2.46 -13.74
C ARG A 189 -3.82 1.85 -13.38
N ASN A 190 -3.87 0.64 -12.85
CA ASN A 190 -2.68 -0.12 -12.44
C ASN A 190 -2.88 -1.61 -12.73
N ASP A 191 -3.42 -1.92 -13.91
CA ASP A 191 -3.75 -3.27 -14.32
C ASP A 191 -2.51 -4.15 -14.29
N ARG A 192 -2.71 -5.40 -13.85
CA ARG A 192 -1.65 -6.37 -13.69
C ARG A 192 -1.89 -7.57 -14.59
N THR A 193 -0.81 -8.04 -15.21
CA THR A 193 -0.81 -9.32 -15.91
C THR A 193 -0.13 -10.39 -15.08
N GLU A 194 -0.76 -11.56 -14.95
CA GLU A 194 -0.21 -12.66 -14.14
C GLU A 194 -0.61 -14.03 -14.68
N GLY A 195 0.21 -15.03 -14.33
CA GLY A 195 -0.11 -16.43 -14.57
C GLY A 195 -0.95 -17.04 -13.44
N GLU A 196 -1.42 -18.28 -13.66
CA GLU A 196 -2.27 -19.00 -12.70
C GLU A 196 -1.66 -19.11 -11.29
N GLU A 197 -0.38 -19.45 -11.21
CA GLU A 197 0.30 -19.61 -9.91
C GLU A 197 0.35 -18.30 -9.13
N ALA A 198 0.53 -17.16 -9.83
CA ALA A 198 0.59 -15.85 -9.19
C ALA A 198 -0.79 -15.41 -8.67
N LEU A 199 -1.87 -15.66 -9.43
CA LEU A 199 -3.24 -15.43 -8.99
C LEU A 199 -3.54 -16.23 -7.71
N ILE A 200 -3.29 -17.54 -7.75
CA ILE A 200 -3.55 -18.44 -6.62
C ILE A 200 -2.70 -18.04 -5.40
N GLY A 201 -1.40 -17.84 -5.60
CA GLY A 201 -0.48 -17.43 -4.54
C GLY A 201 -0.85 -16.09 -3.92
N GLY A 202 -1.29 -15.12 -4.73
CA GLY A 202 -1.81 -13.84 -4.28
C GLY A 202 -3.05 -14.00 -3.40
N CYS A 203 -4.01 -14.83 -3.82
CA CYS A 203 -5.23 -15.11 -3.05
C CYS A 203 -4.96 -15.92 -1.76
N LEU A 204 -3.95 -16.78 -1.74
CA LEU A 204 -3.53 -17.53 -0.56
C LEU A 204 -2.69 -16.70 0.42
N SER A 205 -2.12 -15.59 0.00
CA SER A 205 -1.24 -14.76 0.83
C SER A 205 -1.97 -13.91 1.88
N VAL A 206 -3.29 -13.84 1.83
CA VAL A 206 -4.10 -13.07 2.78
C VAL A 206 -4.36 -13.87 4.06
N SER A 207 -4.58 -13.15 5.17
CA SER A 207 -4.65 -13.76 6.49
C SER A 207 -5.87 -14.66 6.74
N ASP A 208 -6.92 -14.49 5.95
CA ASP A 208 -8.20 -15.20 6.03
C ASP A 208 -8.38 -16.28 4.94
N ALA A 209 -7.33 -16.53 4.14
CA ALA A 209 -7.35 -17.60 3.15
C ALA A 209 -7.26 -18.98 3.81
N PRO A 210 -7.85 -20.02 3.19
CA PRO A 210 -7.71 -21.40 3.65
C PRO A 210 -6.24 -21.82 3.74
N LYS A 211 -5.88 -22.51 4.81
CA LYS A 211 -4.52 -23.00 5.01
C LYS A 211 -4.33 -24.34 4.29
N GLU A 212 -3.12 -24.56 3.80
CA GLU A 212 -2.74 -25.85 3.23
C GLU A 212 -3.04 -27.01 4.20
N GLY A 213 -3.70 -28.05 3.70
CA GLY A 213 -4.18 -29.19 4.52
C GLY A 213 -5.54 -28.98 5.17
N SER A 214 -6.18 -27.79 5.06
CA SER A 214 -7.56 -27.61 5.50
C SER A 214 -8.55 -28.20 4.48
N GLN A 215 -9.74 -28.57 4.96
CA GLN A 215 -10.80 -29.17 4.11
C GLN A 215 -11.22 -28.28 2.93
N GLN A 216 -11.05 -26.97 3.06
CA GLN A 216 -11.48 -25.99 2.05
C GLN A 216 -10.37 -25.61 1.06
N TYR A 217 -9.12 -25.94 1.34
CA TYR A 217 -7.96 -25.51 0.55
C TYR A 217 -8.05 -25.92 -0.92
N ASP A 218 -8.25 -27.22 -1.18
CA ASP A 218 -8.29 -27.74 -2.55
C ASP A 218 -9.46 -27.17 -3.33
N ALA A 219 -10.63 -27.05 -2.70
CA ALA A 219 -11.82 -26.46 -3.33
C ALA A 219 -11.61 -24.98 -3.66
N PHE A 220 -10.97 -24.22 -2.77
CA PHE A 220 -10.61 -22.82 -3.00
C PHE A 220 -9.64 -22.68 -4.19
N VAL A 221 -8.59 -23.48 -4.23
CA VAL A 221 -7.62 -23.48 -5.34
C VAL A 221 -8.29 -23.85 -6.66
N GLN A 222 -9.18 -24.86 -6.67
CA GLN A 222 -9.91 -25.24 -7.89
C GLN A 222 -10.87 -24.13 -8.37
N ALA A 223 -11.54 -23.43 -7.46
CA ALA A 223 -12.39 -22.30 -7.82
C ALA A 223 -11.57 -21.16 -8.49
N LEU A 224 -10.38 -20.84 -7.93
CA LEU A 224 -9.48 -19.84 -8.54
C LEU A 224 -8.95 -20.27 -9.91
N ARG A 225 -8.65 -21.56 -10.11
CA ARG A 225 -8.31 -22.12 -11.43
C ARG A 225 -9.45 -21.97 -12.43
N GLY A 226 -10.70 -22.16 -11.98
CA GLY A 226 -11.87 -21.91 -12.78
C GLY A 226 -11.96 -20.46 -13.27
N ILE A 227 -11.74 -19.50 -12.38
CA ILE A 227 -11.68 -18.08 -12.72
C ILE A 227 -10.55 -17.80 -13.71
N PHE A 228 -9.35 -18.30 -13.44
CA PHE A 228 -8.22 -18.13 -14.34
C PHE A 228 -8.54 -18.64 -15.75
N LYS A 229 -9.10 -19.85 -15.87
CA LYS A 229 -9.50 -20.43 -17.14
C LYS A 229 -10.53 -19.59 -17.89
N THR A 230 -11.47 -18.98 -17.17
CA THR A 230 -12.55 -18.15 -17.76
C THR A 230 -12.02 -16.83 -18.32
N TYR A 231 -11.08 -16.19 -17.61
CA TYR A 231 -10.65 -14.82 -17.91
C TYR A 231 -9.25 -14.71 -18.54
N SER A 232 -8.45 -15.80 -18.55
CA SER A 232 -7.12 -15.74 -19.16
C SER A 232 -7.16 -15.87 -20.68
N THR A 233 -6.20 -15.22 -21.33
CA THR A 233 -5.93 -15.35 -22.76
C THR A 233 -4.47 -15.77 -22.94
N ASN A 234 -4.23 -16.84 -23.68
CA ASN A 234 -2.89 -17.40 -23.90
C ASN A 234 -2.09 -17.66 -22.60
N GLY A 235 -2.77 -18.14 -21.55
CA GLY A 235 -2.12 -18.43 -20.26
C GLY A 235 -1.77 -17.21 -19.41
N VAL A 236 -2.26 -16.03 -19.76
CA VAL A 236 -2.07 -14.79 -19.04
C VAL A 236 -3.42 -14.18 -18.69
N LEU A 237 -3.55 -13.76 -17.44
CA LEU A 237 -4.70 -13.05 -16.89
C LEU A 237 -4.37 -11.58 -16.73
N THR A 238 -5.25 -10.68 -17.16
CA THR A 238 -5.20 -9.27 -16.78
C THR A 238 -6.14 -9.06 -15.60
N LEU A 239 -5.57 -8.73 -14.44
CA LEU A 239 -6.31 -8.39 -13.23
C LEU A 239 -6.44 -6.88 -13.13
N PRO A 240 -7.63 -6.31 -13.33
CA PRO A 240 -7.84 -4.88 -13.25
C PRO A 240 -7.59 -4.37 -11.82
N GLN A 241 -6.70 -3.41 -11.72
CA GLN A 241 -6.34 -2.74 -10.49
C GLN A 241 -6.33 -1.23 -10.66
N VAL A 242 -6.49 -0.53 -9.55
CA VAL A 242 -6.44 0.92 -9.47
C VAL A 242 -5.56 1.36 -8.33
N THR A 243 -4.85 2.46 -8.53
CA THR A 243 -4.19 3.21 -7.46
C THR A 243 -5.08 4.40 -7.11
N ARG A 244 -5.49 4.49 -5.84
CA ARG A 244 -6.27 5.61 -5.29
C ARG A 244 -5.36 6.49 -4.46
N SER A 245 -5.36 7.78 -4.76
CA SER A 245 -4.54 8.78 -4.08
C SER A 245 -5.42 9.87 -3.47
N TYR A 246 -5.09 10.28 -2.25
CA TYR A 246 -5.73 11.37 -1.51
C TYR A 246 -4.62 12.32 -1.07
N VAL A 247 -4.67 13.56 -1.52
CA VAL A 247 -3.59 14.54 -1.34
C VAL A 247 -4.13 15.86 -0.82
N SER A 248 -3.59 16.35 0.27
CA SER A 248 -3.84 17.70 0.79
C SER A 248 -2.83 18.09 1.89
N GLY A 249 -2.89 19.34 2.36
CA GLY A 249 -2.31 19.72 3.65
C GLY A 249 -3.00 19.02 4.82
N VAL A 250 -2.34 19.01 5.97
CA VAL A 250 -2.83 18.35 7.21
C VAL A 250 -3.05 19.37 8.34
#